data_ba8cdff12323fa2f4dfc36584bd0eb7a
#
_entry.id   ba8cdff12323fa2f4dfc36584bd0eb7a
#
_cell.length_a   1.000
_cell.length_b   1.000
_cell.length_c   1.000
_cell.angle_alpha   90.00
_cell.angle_beta   90.00
_cell.angle_gamma   90.00
#
_symmetry.space_group_name_H-M   'P 1'
#
loop_
_entity.id
_entity.type
_entity.pdbx_description
1 polymer ?
#
loop_
_entity_poly.entity_id
_entity_poly.type
_entity_poly.pdbx_seq_one_letter_code
_entity_poly.pdbx_strand_id
1 'polypeptide(L)'
;MEAFQNLAKQAGFRNKIVKQEFELHCKDCGRKYDYYEFDNGQVVKDGCDCDMIALAKESTENYRKKQRKAKAEKIFKQSIINDNLAQVTFDNYEPTSEKLKYAKGLCQRYAQNFTLDNKQSLLIQGSFGTGKSHLSMSIVKEVKAKGYTVLYMNVPQLISTIKNTYNNNRNGMTEQELAQIISDVDLMVFDDFGINMNEFATSKMFELVESRVGKHNIFTT
;
A
#
# COMPACT_ATOMS: atom_id res chain seq x y z
N MET A 1 13.04 42.68 -18.98
CA MET A 1 11.59 42.91 -18.75
C MET A 1 10.76 42.73 -20.02
N GLU A 2 11.13 43.31 -21.14
CA GLU A 2 10.37 43.20 -22.40
C GLU A 2 10.30 41.75 -22.97
N ALA A 3 11.33 40.94 -22.81
CA ALA A 3 11.36 39.58 -23.37
C ALA A 3 10.32 38.66 -22.74
N PHE A 4 10.14 38.68 -21.41
CA PHE A 4 9.14 37.84 -20.72
C PHE A 4 7.71 38.35 -20.94
N GLN A 5 7.50 39.67 -20.96
CA GLN A 5 6.20 40.23 -21.30
C GLN A 5 5.79 39.94 -22.75
N ASN A 6 6.74 39.86 -23.67
CA ASN A 6 6.49 39.47 -25.06
C ASN A 6 6.20 37.99 -25.20
N LEU A 7 6.91 37.11 -24.48
CA LEU A 7 6.62 35.67 -24.40
C LEU A 7 5.26 35.39 -23.77
N ALA A 8 4.91 36.06 -22.68
CA ALA A 8 3.60 35.91 -22.03
C ALA A 8 2.45 36.37 -22.94
N LYS A 9 2.64 37.47 -23.72
CA LYS A 9 1.66 37.91 -24.72
C LYS A 9 1.52 36.95 -25.89
N GLN A 10 2.63 36.37 -26.39
CA GLN A 10 2.61 35.36 -27.47
C GLN A 10 1.99 34.02 -27.02
N ALA A 11 2.14 33.63 -25.74
CA ALA A 11 1.55 32.44 -25.18
C ALA A 11 0.06 32.60 -24.80
N GLY A 12 -0.58 33.73 -25.03
CA GLY A 12 -2.00 33.97 -24.76
C GLY A 12 -2.31 34.11 -23.25
N PHE A 13 -1.35 34.36 -22.41
CA PHE A 13 -1.56 34.63 -20.98
C PHE A 13 -2.34 35.97 -20.81
N ARG A 14 -3.59 35.83 -20.36
CA ARG A 14 -4.47 36.99 -20.06
C ARG A 14 -4.30 37.54 -18.66
N ASN A 15 -3.48 36.87 -17.81
CA ASN A 15 -3.37 37.17 -16.39
C ASN A 15 -2.36 38.32 -16.15
N LYS A 16 -2.67 39.20 -15.21
CA LYS A 16 -1.80 40.31 -14.81
C LYS A 16 -0.86 39.84 -13.69
N ILE A 17 0.41 40.33 -13.77
CA ILE A 17 1.37 40.13 -12.67
C ILE A 17 0.96 41.06 -11.53
N VAL A 18 0.71 40.50 -10.34
CA VAL A 18 0.34 41.23 -9.12
C VAL A 18 1.54 41.41 -8.18
N LYS A 19 2.53 40.50 -8.26
CA LYS A 19 3.76 40.58 -7.49
C LYS A 19 4.94 40.06 -8.31
N GLN A 20 6.09 40.71 -8.18
CA GLN A 20 7.35 40.27 -8.79
C GLN A 20 8.53 40.58 -7.88
N GLU A 21 9.47 39.64 -7.81
CA GLU A 21 10.73 39.78 -7.06
C GLU A 21 11.84 39.14 -7.91
N PHE A 22 13.02 39.76 -7.91
CA PHE A 22 14.13 39.41 -8.80
C PHE A 22 15.33 38.91 -8.01
N GLU A 23 16.18 38.11 -8.67
CA GLU A 23 17.45 37.62 -8.15
C GLU A 23 17.33 36.85 -6.80
N LEU A 24 16.21 36.20 -6.55
CA LEU A 24 16.05 35.38 -5.38
C LEU A 24 16.91 34.11 -5.49
N HIS A 25 17.30 33.53 -4.36
CA HIS A 25 18.05 32.28 -4.33
C HIS A 25 17.14 31.13 -3.88
N CYS A 26 17.11 30.08 -4.67
CA CYS A 26 16.39 28.85 -4.29
C CYS A 26 17.08 28.14 -3.13
N LYS A 27 16.34 27.82 -2.07
CA LYS A 27 16.87 27.15 -0.88
C LYS A 27 17.31 25.71 -1.17
N ASP A 28 16.70 25.07 -2.18
CA ASP A 28 16.93 23.64 -2.49
C ASP A 28 18.12 23.45 -3.44
N CYS A 29 18.24 24.28 -4.48
CA CYS A 29 19.30 24.10 -5.48
C CYS A 29 20.34 25.24 -5.53
N GLY A 30 20.13 26.32 -4.77
CA GLY A 30 21.04 27.48 -4.72
C GLY A 30 21.02 28.39 -5.97
N ARG A 31 20.28 28.01 -7.04
CA ARG A 31 20.18 28.79 -8.26
C ARG A 31 19.43 30.12 -8.00
N LYS A 32 19.80 31.16 -8.71
CA LYS A 32 19.03 32.38 -8.77
C LYS A 32 17.77 32.17 -9.60
N TYR A 33 16.66 32.81 -9.20
CA TYR A 33 15.42 32.80 -9.94
C TYR A 33 14.67 34.11 -9.77
N ASP A 34 13.82 34.43 -10.74
CA ASP A 34 12.86 35.52 -10.67
C ASP A 34 11.47 34.98 -10.33
N TYR A 35 10.78 35.65 -9.40
CA TYR A 35 9.46 35.24 -8.91
C TYR A 35 8.38 36.13 -9.51
N TYR A 36 7.33 35.53 -10.02
CA TYR A 36 6.16 36.19 -10.57
C TYR A 36 4.90 35.55 -10.01
N GLU A 37 3.99 36.37 -9.48
CA GLU A 37 2.65 35.98 -9.05
C GLU A 37 1.62 36.70 -9.91
N PHE A 38 0.63 35.95 -10.39
CA PHE A 38 -0.44 36.40 -11.25
C PHE A 38 -1.74 36.59 -10.47
N ASP A 39 -2.65 37.41 -11.03
CA ASP A 39 -3.97 37.73 -10.47
C ASP A 39 -4.90 36.51 -10.29
N ASN A 40 -4.63 35.39 -10.97
CA ASN A 40 -5.30 34.13 -10.80
C ASN A 40 -4.68 33.23 -9.71
N GLY A 41 -3.69 33.72 -8.95
CA GLY A 41 -2.95 32.98 -7.93
C GLY A 41 -1.87 32.02 -8.46
N GLN A 42 -1.62 32.04 -9.78
CA GLN A 42 -0.53 31.26 -10.36
C GLN A 42 0.82 31.89 -10.03
N VAL A 43 1.77 31.03 -9.63
CA VAL A 43 3.16 31.45 -9.35
C VAL A 43 4.09 30.83 -10.38
N VAL A 44 5.03 31.63 -10.89
CA VAL A 44 6.10 31.19 -11.78
C VAL A 44 7.44 31.61 -11.19
N LYS A 45 8.38 30.67 -11.14
CA LYS A 45 9.78 30.90 -10.77
C LYS A 45 10.65 30.69 -12.01
N ASP A 46 11.12 31.78 -12.60
CA ASP A 46 11.99 31.74 -13.79
C ASP A 46 13.45 31.54 -13.35
N GLY A 47 14.12 30.49 -13.81
CA GLY A 47 15.49 30.12 -13.43
C GLY A 47 15.59 28.99 -12.40
N CYS A 48 14.46 28.54 -11.81
CA CYS A 48 14.44 27.39 -10.87
C CYS A 48 13.24 26.47 -11.10
N ASP A 49 13.52 25.18 -11.33
CA ASP A 49 12.54 24.13 -11.61
C ASP A 49 12.21 23.27 -10.39
N CYS A 50 12.73 23.57 -9.19
CA CYS A 50 12.61 22.71 -8.01
C CYS A 50 11.17 22.37 -7.65
N ASP A 51 10.26 23.35 -7.68
CA ASP A 51 8.84 23.15 -7.36
C ASP A 51 8.17 22.24 -8.40
N MET A 52 8.48 22.43 -9.68
CA MET A 52 7.95 21.61 -10.77
C MET A 52 8.46 20.17 -10.67
N ILE A 53 9.74 20.01 -10.33
CA ILE A 53 10.35 18.67 -10.12
C ILE A 53 9.72 17.99 -8.90
N ALA A 54 9.47 18.71 -7.81
CA ALA A 54 8.81 18.17 -6.62
C ALA A 54 7.37 17.72 -6.92
N LEU A 55 6.59 18.56 -7.60
CA LEU A 55 5.22 18.23 -8.03
C LEU A 55 5.19 17.03 -8.99
N ALA A 56 6.13 16.94 -9.93
CA ALA A 56 6.21 15.83 -10.86
C ALA A 56 6.56 14.52 -10.14
N LYS A 57 7.47 14.57 -9.16
CA LYS A 57 7.81 13.39 -8.32
C LYS A 57 6.61 12.95 -7.49
N GLU A 58 5.93 13.86 -6.83
CA GLU A 58 4.73 13.56 -6.03
C GLU A 58 3.61 12.96 -6.90
N SER A 59 3.32 13.57 -8.04
CA SER A 59 2.32 13.06 -8.99
C SER A 59 2.65 11.65 -9.48
N THR A 60 3.93 11.41 -9.82
CA THR A 60 4.40 10.10 -10.25
C THR A 60 4.27 9.06 -9.14
N GLU A 61 4.61 9.42 -7.90
CA GLU A 61 4.50 8.53 -6.76
C GLU A 61 3.04 8.21 -6.42
N ASN A 62 2.16 9.20 -6.44
CA ASN A 62 0.71 9.02 -6.25
C ASN A 62 0.11 8.10 -7.34
N TYR A 63 0.52 8.27 -8.59
CA TYR A 63 0.13 7.37 -9.67
C TYR A 63 0.61 5.93 -9.42
N ARG A 64 1.88 5.75 -9.03
CA ARG A 64 2.44 4.42 -8.69
C ARG A 64 1.70 3.78 -7.51
N LYS A 65 1.39 4.54 -6.46
CA LYS A 65 0.60 4.06 -5.31
C LYS A 65 -0.79 3.59 -5.75
N LYS A 66 -1.47 4.37 -6.60
CA LYS A 66 -2.78 3.98 -7.15
C LYS A 66 -2.72 2.69 -7.97
N GLN A 67 -1.70 2.54 -8.81
CA GLN A 67 -1.48 1.31 -9.59
C GLN A 67 -1.20 0.10 -8.68
N ARG A 68 -0.36 0.25 -7.66
CA ARG A 68 -0.07 -0.83 -6.69
C ARG A 68 -1.31 -1.23 -5.91
N LYS A 69 -2.12 -0.26 -5.47
CA LYS A 69 -3.41 -0.53 -4.81
C LYS A 69 -4.35 -1.34 -5.69
N ALA A 70 -4.47 -1.00 -6.97
CA ALA A 70 -5.29 -1.75 -7.92
C ALA A 70 -4.76 -3.18 -8.16
N LYS A 71 -3.43 -3.35 -8.24
CA LYS A 71 -2.79 -4.67 -8.34
C LYS A 71 -3.02 -5.51 -7.07
N ALA A 72 -2.88 -4.92 -5.88
CA ALA A 72 -3.16 -5.59 -4.61
C ALA A 72 -4.61 -6.08 -4.54
N GLU A 73 -5.56 -5.26 -4.96
CA GLU A 73 -6.98 -5.63 -5.04
C GLU A 73 -7.22 -6.82 -5.99
N LYS A 74 -6.55 -6.84 -7.14
CA LYS A 74 -6.62 -7.96 -8.08
C LYS A 74 -6.06 -9.24 -7.46
N ILE A 75 -4.90 -9.18 -6.81
CA ILE A 75 -4.28 -10.32 -6.12
C ILE A 75 -5.20 -10.82 -5.00
N PHE A 76 -5.75 -9.90 -4.20
CA PHE A 76 -6.67 -10.25 -3.12
C PHE A 76 -7.88 -11.03 -3.66
N LYS A 77 -8.52 -10.56 -4.74
CA LYS A 77 -9.64 -11.29 -5.35
C LYS A 77 -9.25 -12.67 -5.87
N GLN A 78 -8.04 -12.83 -6.39
CA GLN A 78 -7.54 -14.11 -6.88
C GLN A 78 -7.10 -15.04 -5.75
N SER A 79 -6.68 -14.52 -4.59
CA SER A 79 -6.25 -15.32 -3.44
C SER A 79 -7.42 -15.93 -2.66
N ILE A 80 -8.63 -15.37 -2.80
CA ILE A 80 -9.86 -15.94 -2.24
C ILE A 80 -10.38 -17.02 -3.20
N ILE A 81 -9.60 -18.10 -3.35
CA ILE A 81 -9.98 -19.23 -4.23
C ILE A 81 -11.07 -20.12 -3.58
N ASN A 82 -11.24 -20.02 -2.25
CA ASN A 82 -12.20 -20.82 -1.52
C ASN A 82 -13.48 -20.02 -1.29
N ASP A 83 -14.57 -20.43 -1.98
CA ASP A 83 -15.89 -19.81 -1.83
C ASP A 83 -16.37 -19.79 -0.37
N ASN A 84 -15.94 -20.75 0.45
CA ASN A 84 -16.23 -20.78 1.88
C ASN A 84 -15.62 -19.56 2.60
N LEU A 85 -14.41 -19.12 2.24
CA LEU A 85 -13.80 -17.91 2.82
C LEU A 85 -14.44 -16.62 2.31
N ALA A 86 -15.06 -16.65 1.14
CA ALA A 86 -15.76 -15.49 0.61
C ALA A 86 -16.97 -15.08 1.46
N GLN A 87 -17.58 -16.00 2.18
CA GLN A 87 -18.81 -15.77 2.96
C GLN A 87 -18.58 -15.61 4.47
N VAL A 88 -17.36 -15.86 4.98
CA VAL A 88 -17.09 -15.78 6.42
C VAL A 88 -17.19 -14.36 6.95
N THR A 89 -17.73 -14.22 8.15
CA THR A 89 -17.82 -12.98 8.93
C THR A 89 -17.66 -13.33 10.41
N PHE A 90 -17.48 -12.32 11.26
CA PHE A 90 -17.54 -12.57 12.70
C PHE A 90 -18.90 -13.09 13.15
N ASP A 91 -19.99 -12.72 12.49
CA ASP A 91 -21.33 -13.11 12.90
C ASP A 91 -21.60 -14.61 12.68
N ASN A 92 -21.09 -15.17 11.58
CA ASN A 92 -21.26 -16.59 11.26
C ASN A 92 -20.12 -17.48 11.81
N TYR A 93 -19.23 -16.94 12.66
CA TYR A 93 -18.28 -17.74 13.42
C TYR A 93 -18.90 -18.23 14.72
N GLU A 94 -19.09 -19.52 14.86
CA GLU A 94 -19.67 -20.15 16.05
C GLU A 94 -18.56 -20.77 16.91
N PRO A 95 -18.17 -20.12 18.03
CA PRO A 95 -17.14 -20.64 18.93
C PRO A 95 -17.68 -21.83 19.73
N THR A 96 -16.99 -22.96 19.68
CA THR A 96 -17.37 -24.19 20.41
C THR A 96 -16.78 -24.28 21.81
N SER A 97 -16.00 -23.29 22.25
CA SER A 97 -15.38 -23.21 23.57
C SER A 97 -15.18 -21.77 24.03
N GLU A 98 -15.03 -21.55 25.35
CA GLU A 98 -14.72 -20.23 25.91
C GLU A 98 -13.40 -19.66 25.38
N LYS A 99 -12.40 -20.50 25.09
CA LYS A 99 -11.13 -20.07 24.46
C LYS A 99 -11.37 -19.51 23.06
N LEU A 100 -12.20 -20.15 22.25
CA LEU A 100 -12.55 -19.69 20.90
C LEU A 100 -13.42 -18.43 20.93
N LYS A 101 -14.31 -18.32 21.92
CA LYS A 101 -15.09 -17.09 22.16
C LYS A 101 -14.20 -15.91 22.53
N TYR A 102 -13.21 -16.14 23.38
CA TYR A 102 -12.22 -15.13 23.73
C TYR A 102 -11.38 -14.71 22.51
N ALA A 103 -10.92 -15.69 21.69
CA ALA A 103 -10.18 -15.43 20.46
C ALA A 103 -11.01 -14.60 19.44
N LYS A 104 -12.32 -14.94 19.26
CA LYS A 104 -13.25 -14.12 18.45
C LYS A 104 -13.28 -12.67 18.94
N GLY A 105 -13.45 -12.46 20.27
CA GLY A 105 -13.50 -11.13 20.86
C GLY A 105 -12.20 -10.33 20.67
N LEU A 106 -11.03 -11.00 20.72
CA LEU A 106 -9.74 -10.36 20.42
C LEU A 106 -9.66 -9.92 18.97
N CYS A 107 -10.03 -10.81 18.04
CA CYS A 107 -10.03 -10.52 16.61
C CYS A 107 -10.98 -9.38 16.24
N GLN A 108 -12.18 -9.34 16.86
CA GLN A 108 -13.14 -8.25 16.69
C GLN A 108 -12.56 -6.91 17.18
N ARG A 109 -11.97 -6.89 18.38
CA ARG A 109 -11.33 -5.68 18.93
C ARG A 109 -10.17 -5.21 18.04
N TYR A 110 -9.37 -6.13 17.53
CA TYR A 110 -8.29 -5.79 16.58
C TYR A 110 -8.85 -5.11 15.34
N ALA A 111 -9.88 -5.69 14.72
CA ALA A 111 -10.50 -5.12 13.52
C ALA A 111 -11.17 -3.75 13.80
N GLN A 112 -11.87 -3.62 14.94
CA GLN A 112 -12.54 -2.38 15.36
C GLN A 112 -11.56 -1.25 15.62
N ASN A 113 -10.43 -1.54 16.29
CA ASN A 113 -9.41 -0.55 16.67
C ASN A 113 -8.30 -0.40 15.64
N PHE A 114 -8.46 -0.97 14.44
CA PHE A 114 -7.46 -0.89 13.40
C PHE A 114 -7.22 0.57 12.94
N THR A 115 -5.99 1.06 13.13
CA THR A 115 -5.51 2.38 12.67
C THR A 115 -4.07 2.27 12.20
N LEU A 116 -3.59 3.20 11.38
CA LEU A 116 -2.19 3.22 10.95
C LEU A 116 -1.23 3.84 11.99
N ASP A 117 -1.78 4.47 13.03
CA ASP A 117 -0.99 5.12 14.10
C ASP A 117 -0.50 4.12 15.14
N ASN A 118 -1.28 3.08 15.42
CA ASN A 118 -0.94 2.02 16.37
C ASN A 118 -0.85 0.67 15.66
N LYS A 119 0.31 0.40 15.07
CA LYS A 119 0.55 -0.80 14.27
C LYS A 119 0.82 -2.01 15.17
N GLN A 120 0.04 -3.05 15.00
CA GLN A 120 0.12 -4.29 15.76
C GLN A 120 0.09 -5.50 14.84
N SER A 121 0.83 -6.55 15.18
CA SER A 121 0.74 -7.85 14.55
C SER A 121 -0.04 -8.82 15.43
N LEU A 122 -0.75 -9.77 14.82
CA LEU A 122 -1.54 -10.78 15.49
C LEU A 122 -1.09 -12.17 15.08
N LEU A 123 -0.86 -13.05 16.06
CA LEU A 123 -0.64 -14.47 15.83
C LEU A 123 -1.87 -15.26 16.28
N ILE A 124 -2.50 -15.96 15.36
CA ILE A 124 -3.64 -16.85 15.61
C ILE A 124 -3.16 -18.29 15.49
N GLN A 125 -2.93 -18.94 16.63
CA GLN A 125 -2.42 -20.30 16.72
C GLN A 125 -3.49 -21.25 17.25
N GLY A 126 -3.54 -22.46 16.71
CA GLY A 126 -4.46 -23.48 17.20
C GLY A 126 -4.56 -24.68 16.28
N SER A 127 -5.26 -25.73 16.74
CA SER A 127 -5.46 -26.96 16.00
C SER A 127 -6.17 -26.74 14.67
N PHE A 128 -6.06 -27.71 13.77
CA PHE A 128 -6.81 -27.68 12.52
C PHE A 128 -8.34 -27.64 12.80
N GLY A 129 -9.07 -26.90 11.96
CA GLY A 129 -10.54 -26.80 12.09
C GLY A 129 -11.06 -25.82 13.13
N THR A 130 -10.19 -25.13 13.89
CA THR A 130 -10.63 -24.14 14.92
C THR A 130 -11.07 -22.79 14.35
N GLY A 131 -11.05 -22.62 13.05
CA GLY A 131 -11.53 -21.40 12.38
C GLY A 131 -10.51 -20.24 12.34
N LYS A 132 -9.20 -20.52 12.38
CA LYS A 132 -8.15 -19.50 12.27
C LYS A 132 -8.29 -18.65 11.01
N SER A 133 -8.40 -19.31 9.85
CA SER A 133 -8.61 -18.63 8.56
C SER A 133 -9.95 -17.88 8.49
N HIS A 134 -10.99 -18.41 9.17
CA HIS A 134 -12.27 -17.72 9.32
C HIS A 134 -12.10 -16.40 10.06
N LEU A 135 -11.48 -16.41 11.23
CA LEU A 135 -11.27 -15.21 12.04
C LEU A 135 -10.36 -14.20 11.34
N SER A 136 -9.26 -14.65 10.74
CA SER A 136 -8.34 -13.76 10.01
C SER A 136 -9.01 -13.12 8.80
N MET A 137 -9.82 -13.86 8.03
CA MET A 137 -10.58 -13.32 6.91
C MET A 137 -11.69 -12.35 7.37
N SER A 138 -12.32 -12.61 8.52
CA SER A 138 -13.30 -11.68 9.10
C SER A 138 -12.66 -10.34 9.45
N ILE A 139 -11.45 -10.35 10.03
CA ILE A 139 -10.66 -9.12 10.26
C ILE A 139 -10.40 -8.40 8.94
N VAL A 140 -9.93 -9.12 7.92
CA VAL A 140 -9.61 -8.56 6.60
C VAL A 140 -10.81 -7.83 6.00
N LYS A 141 -12.00 -8.42 6.07
CA LYS A 141 -13.23 -7.83 5.54
C LYS A 141 -13.60 -6.53 6.26
N GLU A 142 -13.55 -6.50 7.58
CA GLU A 142 -13.85 -5.30 8.35
C GLU A 142 -12.82 -4.18 8.11
N VAL A 143 -11.53 -4.51 8.09
CA VAL A 143 -10.46 -3.55 7.83
C VAL A 143 -10.59 -2.99 6.41
N LYS A 144 -10.90 -3.86 5.42
CA LYS A 144 -11.15 -3.44 4.04
C LYS A 144 -12.38 -2.53 3.92
N ALA A 145 -13.45 -2.83 4.65
CA ALA A 145 -14.65 -1.99 4.67
C ALA A 145 -14.38 -0.57 5.21
N LYS A 146 -13.38 -0.41 6.07
CA LYS A 146 -12.86 0.89 6.53
C LYS A 146 -12.01 1.65 5.49
N GLY A 147 -11.79 1.07 4.30
CA GLY A 147 -11.05 1.69 3.20
C GLY A 147 -9.55 1.41 3.19
N TYR A 148 -9.03 0.60 4.11
CA TYR A 148 -7.62 0.20 4.12
C TYR A 148 -7.29 -0.82 3.04
N THR A 149 -6.05 -0.83 2.60
CA THR A 149 -5.53 -1.82 1.66
C THR A 149 -5.18 -3.09 2.40
N VAL A 150 -5.71 -4.21 1.95
CA VAL A 150 -5.50 -5.51 2.60
C VAL A 150 -5.03 -6.55 1.58
N LEU A 151 -4.23 -7.49 2.04
CA LEU A 151 -3.86 -8.66 1.27
C LEU A 151 -3.94 -9.89 2.18
N TYR A 152 -4.57 -10.94 1.67
CA TYR A 152 -4.68 -12.24 2.33
C TYR A 152 -4.07 -13.29 1.40
N MET A 153 -3.09 -14.04 1.87
CA MET A 153 -2.48 -15.11 1.09
C MET A 153 -2.17 -16.31 1.99
N ASN A 154 -2.57 -17.48 1.51
CA ASN A 154 -2.08 -18.74 2.04
C ASN A 154 -0.59 -18.90 1.69
N VAL A 155 0.27 -19.19 2.66
CA VAL A 155 1.73 -19.18 2.49
C VAL A 155 2.20 -20.19 1.44
N PRO A 156 1.75 -21.46 1.41
CA PRO A 156 2.04 -22.38 0.31
C PRO A 156 1.74 -21.82 -1.08
N GLN A 157 0.59 -21.16 -1.25
CA GLN A 157 0.21 -20.53 -2.51
C GLN A 157 1.09 -19.33 -2.85
N LEU A 158 1.43 -18.50 -1.86
CA LEU A 158 2.35 -17.38 -2.02
C LEU A 158 3.72 -17.84 -2.54
N ILE A 159 4.28 -18.88 -1.93
CA ILE A 159 5.56 -19.49 -2.37
C ILE A 159 5.47 -20.03 -3.79
N SER A 160 4.35 -20.66 -4.15
CA SER A 160 4.10 -21.12 -5.54
C SER A 160 4.02 -19.94 -6.51
N THR A 161 3.36 -18.86 -6.12
CA THR A 161 3.27 -17.63 -6.91
C THR A 161 4.66 -17.02 -7.14
N ILE A 162 5.49 -16.94 -6.09
CA ILE A 162 6.88 -16.45 -6.20
C ILE A 162 7.68 -17.32 -7.18
N LYS A 163 7.62 -18.66 -7.07
CA LYS A 163 8.30 -19.56 -7.99
C LYS A 163 7.86 -19.34 -9.45
N ASN A 164 6.59 -19.07 -9.69
CA ASN A 164 6.06 -18.83 -11.01
C ASN A 164 6.55 -17.50 -11.62
N THR A 165 6.94 -16.53 -10.80
CA THR A 165 7.53 -15.28 -11.32
C THR A 165 8.87 -15.50 -12.01
N TYR A 166 9.62 -16.54 -11.65
CA TYR A 166 10.88 -16.89 -12.31
C TYR A 166 10.70 -17.48 -13.71
N ASN A 167 9.55 -18.15 -13.95
CA ASN A 167 9.30 -18.88 -15.19
C ASN A 167 8.58 -18.03 -16.27
N ASN A 168 7.94 -16.92 -15.90
CA ASN A 168 7.05 -16.13 -16.78
C ASN A 168 7.59 -14.71 -17.05
N ASN A 169 8.71 -14.61 -17.77
CA ASN A 169 9.42 -13.34 -18.01
C ASN A 169 8.79 -12.39 -19.04
N ARG A 170 7.64 -12.68 -19.66
CA ARG A 170 7.18 -11.85 -20.80
C ARG A 170 5.94 -10.98 -20.58
N ASN A 171 5.03 -11.29 -19.64
CA ASN A 171 3.83 -10.47 -19.37
C ASN A 171 3.25 -10.63 -17.95
N GLY A 172 3.98 -11.21 -17.01
CA GLY A 172 3.56 -11.50 -15.66
C GLY A 172 4.08 -10.47 -14.64
N MET A 173 3.56 -10.55 -13.42
CA MET A 173 4.09 -9.82 -12.28
C MET A 173 5.47 -10.35 -11.91
N THR A 174 6.44 -9.46 -11.70
CA THR A 174 7.77 -9.83 -11.22
C THR A 174 7.75 -10.10 -9.71
N GLU A 175 8.76 -10.83 -9.21
CA GLU A 175 8.93 -11.05 -7.77
C GLU A 175 9.06 -9.72 -7.02
N GLN A 176 9.83 -8.78 -7.56
CA GLN A 176 9.99 -7.45 -6.95
C GLN A 176 8.67 -6.68 -6.88
N GLU A 177 7.85 -6.74 -7.92
CA GLU A 177 6.52 -6.12 -7.89
C GLU A 177 5.60 -6.76 -6.85
N LEU A 178 5.62 -8.10 -6.72
CA LEU A 178 4.84 -8.81 -5.71
C LEU A 178 5.32 -8.45 -4.29
N ALA A 179 6.63 -8.47 -4.05
CA ALA A 179 7.22 -8.09 -2.76
C ALA A 179 6.89 -6.63 -2.40
N GLN A 180 6.95 -5.72 -3.37
CA GLN A 180 6.59 -4.32 -3.17
C GLN A 180 5.10 -4.16 -2.85
N ILE A 181 4.20 -4.88 -3.53
CA ILE A 181 2.77 -4.87 -3.24
C ILE A 181 2.51 -5.39 -1.83
N ILE A 182 3.13 -6.52 -1.45
CA ILE A 182 3.04 -7.08 -0.11
C ILE A 182 3.55 -6.08 0.92
N SER A 183 4.68 -5.43 0.66
CA SER A 183 5.23 -4.41 1.54
C SER A 183 4.30 -3.20 1.70
N ASP A 184 3.60 -2.76 0.65
CA ASP A 184 2.85 -1.49 0.64
C ASP A 184 1.44 -1.58 1.25
N VAL A 185 0.83 -2.77 1.34
CA VAL A 185 -0.53 -2.90 1.90
C VAL A 185 -0.57 -2.56 3.39
N ASP A 186 -1.69 -2.01 3.85
CA ASP A 186 -1.88 -1.61 5.25
C ASP A 186 -1.94 -2.83 6.17
N LEU A 187 -2.64 -3.91 5.74
CA LEU A 187 -2.74 -5.17 6.46
C LEU A 187 -2.36 -6.34 5.56
N MET A 188 -1.48 -7.21 6.03
CA MET A 188 -1.13 -8.48 5.39
C MET A 188 -1.49 -9.66 6.28
N VAL A 189 -2.16 -10.65 5.71
CA VAL A 189 -2.41 -11.96 6.36
C VAL A 189 -1.60 -13.04 5.68
N PHE A 190 -0.76 -13.70 6.45
CA PHE A 190 -0.02 -14.90 6.09
C PHE A 190 -0.74 -16.11 6.71
N ASP A 191 -1.62 -16.74 5.93
CA ASP A 191 -2.39 -17.90 6.40
C ASP A 191 -1.61 -19.19 6.21
N ASP A 192 -1.75 -20.11 7.16
CA ASP A 192 -1.00 -21.38 7.20
C ASP A 192 0.53 -21.17 7.24
N PHE A 193 0.99 -20.21 8.04
CA PHE A 193 2.40 -19.92 8.20
C PHE A 193 3.14 -21.08 8.88
N GLY A 194 4.27 -21.49 8.29
CA GLY A 194 5.10 -22.57 8.81
C GLY A 194 4.76 -23.97 8.24
N ILE A 195 3.71 -24.13 7.43
CA ILE A 195 3.37 -25.41 6.81
C ILE A 195 4.26 -25.65 5.59
N ASN A 196 4.91 -26.83 5.54
CA ASN A 196 5.74 -27.30 4.40
C ASN A 196 6.82 -26.29 3.94
N MET A 197 7.48 -25.63 4.89
CA MET A 197 8.53 -24.66 4.61
C MET A 197 9.89 -25.35 4.37
N ASN A 198 10.35 -25.37 3.13
CA ASN A 198 11.75 -25.70 2.80
C ASN A 198 12.64 -24.46 2.93
N GLU A 199 13.97 -24.60 2.74
CA GLU A 199 14.93 -23.50 2.85
C GLU A 199 14.57 -22.30 1.98
N PHE A 200 14.18 -22.53 0.72
CA PHE A 200 13.75 -21.47 -0.19
C PHE A 200 12.52 -20.71 0.36
N ALA A 201 11.49 -21.45 0.79
CA ALA A 201 10.28 -20.85 1.35
C ALA A 201 10.59 -20.07 2.63
N THR A 202 11.44 -20.62 3.50
CA THR A 202 11.87 -19.96 4.74
C THR A 202 12.59 -18.65 4.44
N SER A 203 13.57 -18.65 3.53
CA SER A 203 14.30 -17.45 3.13
C SER A 203 13.36 -16.38 2.54
N LYS A 204 12.46 -16.76 1.62
CA LYS A 204 11.53 -15.82 1.02
C LYS A 204 10.50 -15.26 2.01
N MET A 205 10.00 -16.08 2.90
CA MET A 205 9.10 -15.61 3.96
C MET A 205 9.81 -14.67 4.94
N PHE A 206 11.07 -14.95 5.28
CA PHE A 206 11.88 -14.05 6.10
C PHE A 206 12.01 -12.68 5.43
N GLU A 207 12.42 -12.62 4.15
CA GLU A 207 12.52 -11.37 3.39
C GLU A 207 11.20 -10.57 3.38
N LEU A 208 10.08 -11.26 3.14
CA LEU A 208 8.77 -10.62 3.10
C LEU A 208 8.32 -10.10 4.47
N VAL A 209 8.50 -10.88 5.53
CA VAL A 209 8.15 -10.48 6.90
C VAL A 209 9.03 -9.31 7.35
N GLU A 210 10.33 -9.35 7.05
CA GLU A 210 11.27 -8.27 7.35
C GLU A 210 10.87 -6.97 6.67
N SER A 211 10.45 -7.02 5.39
CA SER A 211 9.95 -5.85 4.66
C SER A 211 8.69 -5.22 5.29
N ARG A 212 8.06 -5.94 6.21
CA ARG A 212 6.83 -5.55 6.89
C ARG A 212 7.00 -5.28 8.39
N VAL A 213 8.24 -5.19 8.87
CA VAL A 213 8.52 -4.76 10.24
C VAL A 213 7.90 -3.38 10.48
N GLY A 214 7.21 -3.21 11.61
CA GLY A 214 6.50 -1.96 11.94
C GLY A 214 5.22 -1.73 11.14
N LYS A 215 4.62 -2.77 10.52
CA LYS A 215 3.33 -2.75 9.85
C LYS A 215 2.37 -3.77 10.48
N HIS A 216 1.09 -3.71 10.10
CA HIS A 216 0.12 -4.70 10.53
C HIS A 216 0.30 -6.03 9.80
N ASN A 217 0.48 -7.10 10.56
CA ASN A 217 0.56 -8.45 10.04
C ASN A 217 -0.31 -9.39 10.87
N ILE A 218 -0.95 -10.35 10.22
CA ILE A 218 -1.64 -11.47 10.87
C ILE A 218 -1.00 -12.75 10.37
N PHE A 219 -0.65 -13.61 11.29
CA PHE A 219 -0.14 -14.95 11.01
C PHE A 219 -1.10 -15.97 11.58
N THR A 220 -1.44 -17.01 10.79
CA THR A 220 -2.14 -18.18 11.30
C THR A 220 -1.23 -19.40 11.21
N THR A 221 -1.26 -20.28 12.21
CA THR A 221 -0.40 -21.47 12.26
C THR A 221 -1.08 -22.60 13.03
#